data_d190a4547f1af59d482b0ec8df20eb57
#
_entry.id   d190a4547f1af59d482b0ec8df20eb57
#
_cell.length_a   1.000
_cell.length_b   1.000
_cell.length_c   1.000
_cell.angle_alpha   90.00
_cell.angle_beta   90.00
_cell.angle_gamma   90.00
#
_symmetry.space_group_name_H-M   'P 1'
#
loop_
_entity.id
_entity.type
_entity.pdbx_description
1 polymer ?
#
loop_
_entity_poly.entity_id
_entity_poly.type
_entity_poly.pdbx_seq_one_letter_code
_entity_poly.pdbx_strand_id
1 'polypeptide(L)'
;MRKPLVVAAVSFGLLAALLVSAAWAGVNGWDHVGRGATAGTPSLNGNVYALHTHGTDLYVGGLFTDAGGVASADHIAKWTGSAWRGFAPLNGDVHAIAFAGGKLFVGGNFTNASGDTNADYLAVWNGSAWAPFCSASGSAFTASVSALQVIGNTLYVGGSFQNGAGIESADFLLACDLTSGAASSTVLGDGDINGGVYALTADSGGTLYAGGQFINLAGNAAIDHIGAYDGSWHAMGSGPSDGGGSIDSFVRALASDGTNVFVGTDSSLIGGVDGANHVARWNGSAWSAMGPNYFNTTTFIYALAVDGPLVFAGGSFQNASGDPLADQIAYWDGSSWHPIGSNGAGNGPYIGYTNALATVGPRLFAGGGFTSAGGDILARSIAVSPIRQPDAQIRASGTTTFVGSGVYSTTASGESKTISVQRGNSGAFFLKFENDGLVNESYLLHAFGSASGFATTYTVTGTNVTSQIEAGTYSTGTIHPGKAVTVKLVVGVAKSAGNSASFLIKATDTGVPADAVKAVVKAN
;
A
#
# COMPACT_ATOMS: atom_id res chain seq x y z
N MET A 1 13.55 50.80 -37.31
CA MET A 1 12.83 49.52 -37.43
C MET A 1 13.03 48.72 -36.13
N ARG A 2 12.00 48.74 -35.27
CA ARG A 2 12.02 48.00 -33.98
C ARG A 2 11.37 46.63 -34.22
N LYS A 3 12.13 45.56 -33.91
CA LYS A 3 11.59 44.19 -33.92
C LYS A 3 10.75 43.99 -32.66
N PRO A 4 9.58 43.33 -32.74
CA PRO A 4 8.82 42.99 -31.53
C PRO A 4 9.41 41.77 -30.84
N LEU A 5 9.50 41.89 -29.52
CA LEU A 5 9.88 40.82 -28.58
C LEU A 5 8.69 39.83 -28.46
N VAL A 6 8.89 38.61 -28.88
CA VAL A 6 7.91 37.53 -28.66
C VAL A 6 8.14 36.98 -27.25
N VAL A 7 7.21 37.30 -26.35
CA VAL A 7 7.14 36.68 -25.02
C VAL A 7 6.47 35.32 -25.19
N ALA A 8 7.24 34.27 -25.03
CA ALA A 8 6.70 32.91 -24.94
C ALA A 8 5.99 32.74 -23.59
N ALA A 9 4.68 32.64 -23.62
CA ALA A 9 3.89 32.25 -22.46
C ALA A 9 4.17 30.76 -22.17
N VAL A 10 4.84 30.50 -21.06
CA VAL A 10 4.96 29.15 -20.48
C VAL A 10 3.62 28.82 -19.84
N SER A 11 2.82 28.04 -20.52
CA SER A 11 1.62 27.44 -19.96
C SER A 11 2.04 26.40 -18.93
N PHE A 12 1.91 26.74 -17.65
CA PHE A 12 1.84 25.75 -16.58
C PHE A 12 0.56 24.93 -16.79
N GLY A 13 0.72 23.78 -17.39
CA GLY A 13 -0.34 22.77 -17.41
C GLY A 13 -0.64 22.35 -15.98
N LEU A 14 -1.76 22.84 -15.43
CA LEU A 14 -2.36 22.31 -14.24
C LEU A 14 -2.70 20.84 -14.55
N LEU A 15 -1.91 19.90 -14.01
CA LEU A 15 -2.27 18.49 -13.99
C LEU A 15 -3.48 18.39 -13.06
N ALA A 16 -4.67 18.49 -13.62
CA ALA A 16 -5.91 18.14 -12.95
C ALA A 16 -5.82 16.64 -12.68
N ALA A 17 -5.45 16.26 -11.46
CA ALA A 17 -5.70 14.93 -10.96
C ALA A 17 -7.21 14.71 -11.08
N LEU A 18 -7.64 13.91 -12.04
CA LEU A 18 -9.00 13.39 -12.11
C LEU A 18 -9.19 12.51 -10.87
N LEU A 19 -9.67 13.13 -9.80
CA LEU A 19 -10.25 12.43 -8.67
C LEU A 19 -11.52 11.76 -9.21
N VAL A 20 -11.41 10.51 -9.60
CA VAL A 20 -12.58 9.66 -9.76
C VAL A 20 -13.16 9.51 -8.36
N SER A 21 -14.22 10.25 -8.06
CA SER A 21 -15.07 10.05 -6.90
C SER A 21 -15.86 8.75 -7.13
N ALA A 22 -15.21 7.61 -6.97
CA ALA A 22 -15.92 6.38 -6.67
C ALA A 22 -16.39 6.53 -5.22
N ALA A 23 -17.70 6.44 -5.00
CA ALA A 23 -18.23 6.23 -3.66
C ALA A 23 -17.60 4.93 -3.13
N TRP A 24 -16.65 5.07 -2.22
CA TRP A 24 -15.96 3.96 -1.57
C TRP A 24 -16.78 3.54 -0.35
N ALA A 25 -17.96 2.97 -0.60
CA ALA A 25 -18.67 2.22 0.41
C ALA A 25 -18.20 0.77 0.34
N GLY A 26 -16.93 0.53 0.68
CA GLY A 26 -16.45 -0.81 0.90
C GLY A 26 -17.21 -1.44 2.06
N VAL A 27 -17.80 -2.61 1.85
CA VAL A 27 -18.47 -3.34 2.91
C VAL A 27 -17.39 -3.77 3.90
N ASN A 28 -17.52 -3.40 5.17
CA ASN A 28 -16.59 -3.78 6.23
C ASN A 28 -15.11 -3.38 5.98
N GLY A 29 -14.86 -2.24 5.33
CA GLY A 29 -13.53 -1.65 5.16
C GLY A 29 -12.75 -2.13 3.93
N TRP A 30 -13.32 -2.99 3.08
CA TRP A 30 -12.69 -3.49 1.86
C TRP A 30 -13.55 -3.27 0.62
N ASP A 31 -12.91 -3.07 -0.54
CA ASP A 31 -13.55 -2.90 -1.84
C ASP A 31 -12.76 -3.67 -2.92
N HIS A 32 -13.40 -3.90 -4.06
CA HIS A 32 -12.79 -4.56 -5.21
C HIS A 32 -11.91 -3.60 -6.03
N VAL A 33 -10.90 -4.16 -6.69
CA VAL A 33 -10.01 -3.43 -7.60
C VAL A 33 -10.48 -3.63 -9.04
N GLY A 34 -11.36 -2.73 -9.50
CA GLY A 34 -11.97 -2.86 -10.83
C GLY A 34 -12.97 -4.03 -10.92
N ARG A 35 -13.42 -4.31 -12.13
CA ARG A 35 -14.41 -5.37 -12.44
C ARG A 35 -13.94 -6.20 -13.62
N GLY A 36 -14.45 -7.42 -13.77
CA GLY A 36 -14.20 -8.28 -14.91
C GLY A 36 -14.93 -7.80 -16.17
N ALA A 37 -14.73 -8.50 -17.29
CA ALA A 37 -15.35 -8.21 -18.58
C ALA A 37 -16.88 -8.22 -18.54
N THR A 38 -17.46 -9.09 -17.72
CA THR A 38 -18.90 -9.19 -17.51
C THR A 38 -19.30 -8.46 -16.24
N ALA A 39 -20.37 -7.68 -16.30
CA ALA A 39 -20.90 -6.98 -15.13
C ALA A 39 -21.19 -7.99 -13.99
N GLY A 40 -20.73 -7.66 -12.78
CA GLY A 40 -20.90 -8.51 -11.60
C GLY A 40 -19.87 -9.64 -11.48
N THR A 41 -18.79 -9.66 -12.30
CA THR A 41 -17.68 -10.60 -12.15
C THR A 41 -16.45 -9.91 -11.54
N PRO A 42 -15.63 -10.64 -10.74
CA PRO A 42 -14.35 -10.16 -10.25
C PRO A 42 -13.41 -9.76 -11.38
N SER A 43 -12.48 -8.85 -11.10
CA SER A 43 -11.47 -8.44 -12.07
C SER A 43 -10.37 -9.48 -12.31
N LEU A 44 -10.11 -10.35 -11.34
CA LEU A 44 -9.13 -11.42 -11.43
C LEU A 44 -9.78 -12.79 -11.22
N ASN A 45 -9.23 -13.81 -11.88
CA ASN A 45 -9.71 -15.19 -11.83
C ASN A 45 -8.71 -16.18 -11.20
N GLY A 46 -7.52 -15.71 -10.80
CA GLY A 46 -6.45 -16.51 -10.19
C GLY A 46 -5.70 -15.76 -9.10
N ASN A 47 -4.79 -16.48 -8.42
CA ASN A 47 -4.04 -15.95 -7.29
C ASN A 47 -3.12 -14.80 -7.69
N VAL A 48 -2.99 -13.83 -6.80
CA VAL A 48 -1.97 -12.77 -6.88
C VAL A 48 -0.78 -13.17 -6.00
N TYR A 49 0.44 -13.07 -6.55
CA TYR A 49 1.69 -13.39 -5.86
C TYR A 49 2.59 -12.17 -5.66
N ALA A 50 2.45 -11.15 -6.50
CA ALA A 50 3.27 -9.94 -6.42
C ALA A 50 2.44 -8.68 -6.62
N LEU A 51 2.72 -7.67 -5.83
CA LEU A 51 2.23 -6.30 -5.97
C LEU A 51 3.43 -5.35 -5.93
N HIS A 52 3.47 -4.40 -6.86
CA HIS A 52 4.49 -3.35 -6.89
C HIS A 52 3.87 -2.02 -7.29
N THR A 53 4.29 -0.96 -6.63
CA THR A 53 3.76 0.39 -6.88
C THR A 53 4.80 1.26 -7.58
N HIS A 54 4.38 1.98 -8.62
CA HIS A 54 5.20 3.00 -9.26
C HIS A 54 4.36 4.23 -9.57
N GLY A 55 4.66 5.33 -8.89
CA GLY A 55 3.80 6.52 -8.91
C GLY A 55 2.41 6.20 -8.32
N THR A 56 1.36 6.41 -9.11
CA THR A 56 -0.03 6.09 -8.74
C THR A 56 -0.51 4.76 -9.30
N ASP A 57 0.30 4.08 -10.10
CA ASP A 57 -0.02 2.81 -10.73
C ASP A 57 0.33 1.63 -9.82
N LEU A 58 -0.52 0.60 -9.81
CA LEU A 58 -0.28 -0.67 -9.16
C LEU A 58 -0.02 -1.75 -10.23
N TYR A 59 1.13 -2.41 -10.14
CA TYR A 59 1.47 -3.58 -10.96
C TYR A 59 1.15 -4.84 -10.17
N VAL A 60 0.48 -5.78 -10.83
CA VAL A 60 -0.06 -7.00 -10.22
C VAL A 60 0.46 -8.21 -10.98
N GLY A 61 1.15 -9.10 -10.29
CA GLY A 61 1.67 -10.36 -10.80
C GLY A 61 1.01 -11.58 -10.16
N GLY A 62 0.81 -12.66 -10.92
CA GLY A 62 0.21 -13.88 -10.37
C GLY A 62 -0.20 -14.92 -11.40
N LEU A 63 -1.14 -15.77 -11.00
CA LEU A 63 -1.72 -16.87 -11.80
C LEU A 63 -3.12 -16.50 -12.31
N PHE A 64 -3.29 -15.36 -12.86
CA PHE A 64 -4.57 -14.93 -13.44
C PHE A 64 -4.45 -14.74 -14.95
N THR A 65 -5.60 -14.76 -15.64
CA THR A 65 -5.73 -14.43 -17.05
C THR A 65 -6.76 -13.32 -17.24
N ASP A 66 -6.61 -12.54 -18.31
CA ASP A 66 -7.57 -11.50 -18.72
C ASP A 66 -7.96 -10.53 -17.59
N ALA A 67 -6.98 -9.98 -16.83
CA ALA A 67 -7.29 -9.05 -15.74
C ALA A 67 -8.24 -7.92 -16.21
N GLY A 68 -9.39 -7.77 -15.53
CA GLY A 68 -10.43 -6.82 -15.91
C GLY A 68 -11.04 -7.07 -17.30
N GLY A 69 -10.90 -8.26 -17.88
CA GLY A 69 -11.32 -8.59 -19.23
C GLY A 69 -10.39 -8.08 -20.33
N VAL A 70 -9.17 -7.71 -19.98
CA VAL A 70 -8.14 -7.28 -20.94
C VAL A 70 -7.33 -8.50 -21.38
N ALA A 71 -7.55 -8.97 -22.62
CA ALA A 71 -6.94 -10.20 -23.16
C ALA A 71 -5.40 -10.23 -23.19
N SER A 72 -4.74 -9.09 -23.03
CA SER A 72 -3.27 -8.99 -22.92
C SER A 72 -2.78 -8.88 -21.47
N ALA A 73 -3.65 -9.08 -20.49
CA ALA A 73 -3.35 -8.92 -19.08
C ALA A 73 -3.29 -10.28 -18.36
N ASP A 74 -2.48 -11.21 -18.92
CA ASP A 74 -2.23 -12.53 -18.35
C ASP A 74 -0.97 -12.52 -17.50
N HIS A 75 -1.07 -13.04 -16.29
CA HIS A 75 -0.01 -13.17 -15.28
C HIS A 75 0.61 -11.85 -14.81
N ILE A 76 0.53 -10.78 -15.59
CA ILE A 76 0.99 -9.43 -15.25
C ILE A 76 0.01 -8.39 -15.80
N ALA A 77 -0.43 -7.49 -14.95
CA ALA A 77 -1.33 -6.39 -15.30
C ALA A 77 -0.99 -5.12 -14.53
N LYS A 78 -1.44 -3.99 -15.05
CA LYS A 78 -1.33 -2.68 -14.39
C LYS A 78 -2.72 -2.11 -14.11
N TRP A 79 -2.97 -1.72 -12.87
CA TRP A 79 -4.13 -0.94 -12.46
C TRP A 79 -3.76 0.54 -12.35
N THR A 80 -4.47 1.41 -13.07
CA THR A 80 -4.19 2.87 -13.14
C THR A 80 -5.01 3.69 -12.14
N GLY A 81 -5.65 3.03 -11.17
CA GLY A 81 -6.64 3.65 -10.29
C GLY A 81 -8.07 3.64 -10.87
N SER A 82 -8.23 3.41 -12.17
CA SER A 82 -9.54 3.40 -12.83
C SER A 82 -9.71 2.32 -13.90
N ALA A 83 -8.62 1.79 -14.46
CA ALA A 83 -8.66 0.81 -15.54
C ALA A 83 -7.49 -0.17 -15.47
N TRP A 84 -7.76 -1.42 -15.84
CA TRP A 84 -6.74 -2.42 -16.09
C TRP A 84 -6.05 -2.20 -17.43
N ARG A 85 -4.75 -2.49 -17.48
CA ARG A 85 -3.90 -2.46 -18.68
C ARG A 85 -3.07 -3.73 -18.72
N GLY A 86 -2.97 -4.35 -19.89
CA GLY A 86 -2.14 -5.51 -20.13
C GLY A 86 -0.77 -5.16 -20.69
N PHE A 87 0.05 -6.18 -20.75
CA PHE A 87 1.34 -6.26 -21.44
C PHE A 87 1.27 -7.34 -22.50
N ALA A 88 2.38 -7.69 -23.16
CA ALA A 88 2.41 -8.95 -23.92
C ALA A 88 2.23 -10.12 -22.91
N PRO A 89 1.35 -11.10 -23.19
CA PRO A 89 1.05 -12.16 -22.24
C PRO A 89 2.29 -13.01 -21.96
N LEU A 90 2.41 -13.44 -20.70
CA LEU A 90 3.37 -14.44 -20.26
C LEU A 90 2.66 -15.80 -20.18
N ASN A 91 3.42 -16.89 -20.19
CA ASN A 91 2.89 -18.27 -20.14
C ASN A 91 3.00 -18.93 -18.76
N GLY A 92 3.36 -18.17 -17.73
CA GLY A 92 3.49 -18.66 -16.36
C GLY A 92 3.50 -17.54 -15.34
N ASP A 93 3.42 -17.93 -14.09
CA ASP A 93 3.18 -17.05 -12.94
C ASP A 93 4.28 -16.01 -12.76
N VAL A 94 3.89 -14.79 -12.41
CA VAL A 94 4.77 -13.72 -11.97
C VAL A 94 4.79 -13.66 -10.45
N HIS A 95 5.98 -13.82 -9.86
CA HIS A 95 6.22 -13.87 -8.41
C HIS A 95 6.91 -12.61 -7.87
N ALA A 96 7.62 -11.88 -8.73
CA ALA A 96 8.35 -10.68 -8.34
C ALA A 96 8.22 -9.59 -9.40
N ILE A 97 8.14 -8.35 -8.96
CA ILE A 97 8.04 -7.16 -9.81
C ILE A 97 8.98 -6.08 -9.26
N ALA A 98 9.75 -5.45 -10.14
CA ALA A 98 10.55 -4.28 -9.81
C ALA A 98 10.46 -3.22 -10.92
N PHE A 99 10.72 -1.97 -10.57
CA PHE A 99 10.74 -0.85 -11.51
C PHE A 99 12.02 -0.03 -11.33
N ALA A 100 12.77 0.15 -12.40
CA ALA A 100 13.99 0.97 -12.37
C ALA A 100 14.29 1.55 -13.75
N GLY A 101 14.84 2.76 -13.79
CA GLY A 101 15.26 3.40 -15.05
C GLY A 101 14.12 3.52 -16.09
N GLY A 102 12.86 3.63 -15.66
CA GLY A 102 11.70 3.66 -16.56
C GLY A 102 11.33 2.29 -17.16
N LYS A 103 11.91 1.19 -16.68
CA LYS A 103 11.67 -0.17 -17.15
C LYS A 103 10.99 -1.01 -16.06
N LEU A 104 10.09 -1.90 -16.47
CA LEU A 104 9.44 -2.89 -15.62
C LEU A 104 10.18 -4.23 -15.74
N PHE A 105 10.58 -4.80 -14.61
CA PHE A 105 11.19 -6.12 -14.50
C PHE A 105 10.22 -7.06 -13.83
N VAL A 106 10.11 -8.28 -14.35
CA VAL A 106 9.28 -9.35 -13.79
C VAL A 106 10.08 -10.64 -13.63
N GLY A 107 9.89 -11.28 -12.49
CA GLY A 107 10.43 -12.60 -12.18
C GLY A 107 9.31 -13.60 -11.90
N GLY A 108 9.50 -14.88 -12.23
CA GLY A 108 8.47 -15.89 -11.98
C GLY A 108 8.77 -17.27 -12.56
N ASN A 109 7.72 -18.00 -12.97
CA ASN A 109 7.78 -19.35 -13.55
C ASN A 109 7.55 -19.38 -15.07
N PHE A 110 7.47 -18.24 -15.72
CA PHE A 110 7.26 -18.15 -17.16
C PHE A 110 8.53 -18.54 -17.96
N THR A 111 8.32 -18.93 -19.21
CA THR A 111 9.40 -19.26 -20.15
C THR A 111 9.16 -18.58 -21.49
N ASN A 112 10.23 -18.30 -22.24
CA ASN A 112 10.19 -17.73 -23.59
C ASN A 112 9.31 -16.47 -23.69
N ALA A 113 9.47 -15.51 -22.77
CA ALA A 113 8.68 -14.28 -22.79
C ALA A 113 8.77 -13.58 -24.15
N SER A 114 7.63 -13.22 -24.76
CA SER A 114 7.53 -12.72 -26.14
C SER A 114 8.18 -13.61 -27.21
N GLY A 115 8.36 -14.92 -26.95
CA GLY A 115 8.99 -15.88 -27.85
C GLY A 115 10.51 -15.90 -27.83
N ASP A 116 11.16 -15.15 -26.93
CA ASP A 116 12.62 -15.17 -26.76
C ASP A 116 13.03 -16.24 -25.73
N THR A 117 13.77 -17.25 -26.17
CA THR A 117 14.23 -18.37 -25.36
C THR A 117 15.22 -17.98 -24.26
N ASN A 118 15.74 -16.76 -24.27
CA ASN A 118 16.62 -16.24 -23.22
C ASN A 118 15.85 -15.44 -22.17
N ALA A 119 14.57 -15.17 -22.42
CA ALA A 119 13.70 -14.46 -21.48
C ALA A 119 12.87 -15.43 -20.63
N ASP A 120 13.57 -16.40 -20.00
CA ASP A 120 12.99 -17.36 -19.06
C ASP A 120 13.16 -16.87 -17.62
N TYR A 121 12.13 -16.98 -16.83
CA TYR A 121 12.05 -16.68 -15.39
C TYR A 121 12.34 -15.22 -15.00
N LEU A 122 13.07 -14.46 -15.82
CA LEU A 122 13.33 -13.02 -15.67
C LEU A 122 13.21 -12.32 -17.02
N ALA A 123 12.38 -11.26 -17.07
CA ALA A 123 12.23 -10.45 -18.27
C ALA A 123 12.07 -8.97 -17.94
N VAL A 124 12.46 -8.12 -18.90
CA VAL A 124 12.26 -6.66 -18.83
C VAL A 124 11.31 -6.21 -19.94
N TRP A 125 10.35 -5.36 -19.60
CA TRP A 125 9.45 -4.71 -20.56
C TRP A 125 10.13 -3.50 -21.18
N ASN A 126 10.29 -3.48 -22.50
CA ASN A 126 10.93 -2.39 -23.25
C ASN A 126 9.95 -1.33 -23.78
N GLY A 127 8.66 -1.44 -23.41
CA GLY A 127 7.58 -0.58 -23.90
C GLY A 127 6.69 -1.24 -24.94
N SER A 128 7.12 -2.33 -25.58
CA SER A 128 6.37 -3.04 -26.64
C SER A 128 6.41 -4.56 -26.52
N ALA A 129 7.51 -5.13 -25.99
CA ALA A 129 7.71 -6.56 -25.83
C ALA A 129 8.55 -6.85 -24.60
N TRP A 130 8.49 -8.08 -24.10
CA TRP A 130 9.42 -8.61 -23.13
C TRP A 130 10.75 -8.94 -23.82
N ALA A 131 11.83 -8.70 -23.13
CA ALA A 131 13.18 -9.00 -23.56
C ALA A 131 13.95 -9.67 -22.42
N PRO A 132 14.98 -10.47 -22.72
CA PRO A 132 15.86 -11.04 -21.70
C PRO A 132 16.60 -9.93 -20.95
N PHE A 133 16.88 -10.17 -19.69
CA PHE A 133 17.69 -9.29 -18.86
C PHE A 133 18.61 -10.12 -17.98
N CYS A 134 19.80 -9.59 -17.67
CA CYS A 134 20.79 -10.27 -16.87
C CYS A 134 21.25 -11.61 -17.49
N SER A 135 21.26 -11.71 -18.80
CA SER A 135 21.73 -12.89 -19.49
C SER A 135 23.18 -12.68 -19.94
N ALA A 136 24.13 -13.51 -19.49
CA ALA A 136 25.45 -13.58 -20.06
C ALA A 136 25.39 -14.50 -21.27
N SER A 137 25.79 -14.01 -22.45
CA SER A 137 25.97 -14.83 -23.69
C SER A 137 24.78 -15.73 -24.07
N GLY A 138 23.53 -15.31 -23.79
CA GLY A 138 22.32 -16.04 -24.19
C GLY A 138 21.87 -17.14 -23.24
N SER A 139 22.41 -17.23 -22.03
CA SER A 139 21.95 -18.18 -21.00
C SER A 139 20.74 -17.64 -20.23
N ALA A 140 19.68 -18.43 -20.18
CA ALA A 140 18.52 -18.17 -19.37
C ALA A 140 18.74 -18.60 -17.90
N PHE A 141 17.88 -18.14 -17.00
CA PHE A 141 17.78 -18.72 -15.66
C PHE A 141 17.24 -20.15 -15.75
N THR A 142 17.60 -20.99 -14.79
CA THR A 142 17.27 -22.44 -14.81
C THR A 142 16.03 -22.80 -14.00
N ALA A 143 15.55 -21.87 -13.18
CA ALA A 143 14.35 -22.03 -12.35
C ALA A 143 13.80 -20.66 -11.89
N SER A 144 12.72 -20.71 -11.11
CA SER A 144 11.92 -19.55 -10.70
C SER A 144 12.75 -18.43 -10.07
N VAL A 145 12.45 -17.21 -10.49
CA VAL A 145 12.82 -15.96 -9.81
C VAL A 145 11.68 -15.57 -8.87
N SER A 146 11.99 -15.49 -7.57
CA SER A 146 11.02 -15.27 -6.51
C SER A 146 11.06 -13.85 -5.91
N ALA A 147 12.21 -13.16 -6.03
CA ALA A 147 12.41 -11.84 -5.45
C ALA A 147 13.27 -10.94 -6.35
N LEU A 148 12.90 -9.67 -6.41
CA LEU A 148 13.64 -8.62 -7.12
C LEU A 148 13.80 -7.40 -6.20
N GLN A 149 15.02 -6.86 -6.10
CA GLN A 149 15.32 -5.64 -5.35
C GLN A 149 16.27 -4.74 -6.13
N VAL A 150 15.94 -3.47 -6.23
CA VAL A 150 16.79 -2.46 -6.87
C VAL A 150 17.52 -1.66 -5.79
N ILE A 151 18.85 -1.54 -5.92
CA ILE A 151 19.68 -0.67 -5.09
C ILE A 151 20.61 0.10 -6.04
N GLY A 152 20.45 1.42 -6.09
CA GLY A 152 21.23 2.25 -7.01
C GLY A 152 21.08 1.83 -8.47
N ASN A 153 22.15 1.39 -9.11
CA ASN A 153 22.18 0.91 -10.50
C ASN A 153 22.20 -0.63 -10.61
N THR A 154 21.83 -1.33 -9.54
CA THR A 154 21.89 -2.79 -9.49
C THR A 154 20.52 -3.38 -9.25
N LEU A 155 20.11 -4.36 -10.07
CA LEU A 155 18.99 -5.26 -9.80
C LEU A 155 19.52 -6.53 -9.16
N TYR A 156 19.09 -6.80 -7.93
CA TYR A 156 19.33 -8.06 -7.25
C TYR A 156 18.19 -9.02 -7.55
N VAL A 157 18.53 -10.25 -7.89
CA VAL A 157 17.60 -11.30 -8.35
C VAL A 157 17.76 -12.50 -7.44
N GLY A 158 16.71 -12.83 -6.70
CA GLY A 158 16.63 -13.99 -5.81
C GLY A 158 15.67 -15.05 -6.34
N GLY A 159 15.95 -16.33 -6.08
CA GLY A 159 15.06 -17.40 -6.54
C GLY A 159 15.54 -18.78 -6.15
N SER A 160 15.12 -19.79 -6.95
CA SER A 160 15.48 -21.20 -6.80
C SER A 160 16.43 -21.68 -7.92
N PHE A 161 16.94 -20.77 -8.72
CA PHE A 161 17.81 -21.06 -9.85
C PHE A 161 19.22 -21.46 -9.40
N GLN A 162 19.91 -22.21 -10.26
CA GLN A 162 21.34 -22.50 -10.17
C GLN A 162 22.04 -22.00 -11.43
N ASN A 163 23.31 -21.60 -11.28
CA ASN A 163 24.11 -21.05 -12.38
C ASN A 163 23.39 -19.88 -13.09
N GLY A 164 22.85 -18.94 -12.32
CA GLY A 164 22.09 -17.80 -12.83
C GLY A 164 22.88 -17.04 -13.90
N ALA A 165 22.22 -16.67 -14.99
CA ALA A 165 22.81 -16.02 -16.15
C ALA A 165 24.02 -16.80 -16.76
N GLY A 166 24.10 -18.13 -16.56
CA GLY A 166 25.22 -18.97 -17.02
C GLY A 166 26.52 -18.82 -16.22
N ILE A 167 26.47 -18.21 -15.06
CA ILE A 167 27.59 -18.07 -14.13
C ILE A 167 27.55 -19.23 -13.13
N GLU A 168 28.53 -20.16 -13.17
CA GLU A 168 28.54 -21.42 -12.42
C GLU A 168 28.36 -21.25 -10.89
N SER A 169 28.77 -20.13 -10.33
CA SER A 169 28.69 -19.85 -8.92
C SER A 169 27.54 -18.89 -8.52
N ALA A 170 26.69 -18.49 -9.49
CA ALA A 170 25.55 -17.62 -9.23
C ALA A 170 24.29 -18.43 -8.91
N ASP A 171 24.30 -19.11 -7.76
CA ASP A 171 23.18 -19.89 -7.27
C ASP A 171 22.27 -19.05 -6.36
N PHE A 172 20.98 -19.11 -6.59
CA PHE A 172 19.89 -18.53 -5.80
C PHE A 172 19.87 -17.00 -5.68
N LEU A 173 21.01 -16.31 -5.87
CA LEU A 173 21.10 -14.84 -5.79
C LEU A 173 22.14 -14.31 -6.79
N LEU A 174 21.73 -13.30 -7.57
CA LEU A 174 22.56 -12.68 -8.60
C LEU A 174 22.35 -11.15 -8.60
N ALA A 175 23.40 -10.39 -8.93
CA ALA A 175 23.34 -8.96 -9.18
C ALA A 175 23.48 -8.66 -10.66
N CYS A 176 22.67 -7.72 -11.17
CA CYS A 176 22.65 -7.31 -12.57
C CYS A 176 22.76 -5.79 -12.68
N ASP A 177 23.67 -5.31 -13.52
CA ASP A 177 23.81 -3.87 -13.80
C ASP A 177 22.65 -3.37 -14.68
N LEU A 178 21.92 -2.36 -14.20
CA LEU A 178 20.75 -1.83 -14.88
C LEU A 178 21.07 -1.08 -16.19
N THR A 179 22.29 -0.57 -16.33
CA THR A 179 22.72 0.18 -17.52
C THR A 179 23.11 -0.74 -18.66
N SER A 180 23.99 -1.72 -18.38
CA SER A 180 24.49 -2.66 -19.37
C SER A 180 23.57 -3.85 -19.58
N GLY A 181 22.73 -4.20 -18.61
CA GLY A 181 21.96 -5.44 -18.58
C GLY A 181 22.80 -6.68 -18.34
N ALA A 182 24.07 -6.52 -17.99
CA ALA A 182 24.97 -7.62 -17.74
C ALA A 182 24.84 -8.15 -16.31
N ALA A 183 25.00 -9.46 -16.15
CA ALA A 183 25.19 -10.06 -14.85
C ALA A 183 26.53 -9.60 -14.26
N SER A 184 26.56 -9.33 -12.96
CA SER A 184 27.79 -9.04 -12.24
C SER A 184 28.65 -10.31 -12.17
N SER A 185 29.93 -10.17 -12.43
CA SER A 185 30.90 -11.23 -12.15
C SER A 185 31.19 -11.39 -10.64
N THR A 186 30.74 -10.46 -9.83
CA THR A 186 30.83 -10.57 -8.37
C THR A 186 29.75 -11.53 -7.90
N VAL A 187 30.16 -12.71 -7.50
CA VAL A 187 29.29 -13.73 -6.94
C VAL A 187 28.89 -13.30 -5.54
N LEU A 188 27.59 -13.17 -5.32
CA LEU A 188 27.02 -12.83 -4.02
C LEU A 188 26.95 -14.11 -3.16
N GLY A 189 28.05 -14.49 -2.51
CA GLY A 189 28.04 -15.67 -1.65
C GLY A 189 29.08 -16.72 -1.97
N ASP A 190 30.05 -16.44 -2.86
CA ASP A 190 31.19 -17.32 -3.21
C ASP A 190 30.79 -18.79 -3.56
N GLY A 191 29.57 -18.99 -4.12
CA GLY A 191 29.03 -20.31 -4.40
C GLY A 191 28.41 -21.03 -3.19
N ASP A 192 28.31 -20.39 -2.06
CA ASP A 192 27.89 -21.01 -0.78
C ASP A 192 26.43 -20.75 -0.38
N ILE A 193 25.62 -20.11 -1.23
CA ILE A 193 24.17 -20.11 -1.00
C ILE A 193 23.64 -21.49 -1.39
N ASN A 194 23.06 -22.20 -0.44
CA ASN A 194 22.64 -23.59 -0.59
C ASN A 194 21.13 -23.80 -0.56
N GLY A 195 20.36 -22.72 -0.66
CA GLY A 195 18.88 -22.76 -0.65
C GLY A 195 18.25 -21.52 -1.23
N GLY A 196 16.99 -21.64 -1.63
CA GLY A 196 16.25 -20.58 -2.31
C GLY A 196 16.18 -19.26 -1.54
N VAL A 197 16.33 -18.15 -2.27
CA VAL A 197 16.10 -16.79 -1.79
C VAL A 197 14.68 -16.38 -2.18
N TYR A 198 13.83 -16.13 -1.17
CA TYR A 198 12.39 -15.87 -1.36
C TYR A 198 12.00 -14.42 -1.19
N ALA A 199 12.79 -13.66 -0.42
CA ALA A 199 12.53 -12.24 -0.17
C ALA A 199 13.82 -11.42 -0.20
N LEU A 200 13.72 -10.23 -0.78
CA LEU A 200 14.78 -9.22 -0.81
C LEU A 200 14.20 -7.87 -0.39
N THR A 201 14.97 -7.11 0.37
CA THR A 201 14.68 -5.71 0.68
C THR A 201 16.00 -4.94 0.87
N ALA A 202 15.93 -3.61 0.99
CA ALA A 202 17.09 -2.79 1.28
C ALA A 202 16.74 -1.69 2.29
N ASP A 203 17.73 -1.27 3.07
CA ASP A 203 17.62 -0.05 3.87
C ASP A 203 18.02 1.21 3.05
N SER A 204 17.87 2.38 3.66
CA SER A 204 18.24 3.65 3.03
C SER A 204 19.75 3.83 2.87
N GLY A 205 20.56 3.03 3.56
CA GLY A 205 22.01 2.97 3.43
C GLY A 205 22.48 2.18 2.22
N GLY A 206 21.57 1.40 1.60
CA GLY A 206 21.89 0.53 0.47
C GLY A 206 22.37 -0.87 0.88
N THR A 207 22.20 -1.26 2.13
CA THR A 207 22.41 -2.65 2.58
C THR A 207 21.30 -3.52 2.00
N LEU A 208 21.67 -4.60 1.31
CA LEU A 208 20.73 -5.62 0.85
C LEU A 208 20.46 -6.61 1.97
N TYR A 209 19.20 -6.95 2.18
CA TYR A 209 18.78 -8.03 3.06
C TYR A 209 18.16 -9.14 2.23
N ALA A 210 18.65 -10.37 2.43
CA ALA A 210 18.16 -11.55 1.73
C ALA A 210 17.57 -12.53 2.75
N GLY A 211 16.38 -13.02 2.47
CA GLY A 211 15.66 -14.00 3.25
C GLY A 211 15.27 -15.24 2.42
N GLY A 212 15.29 -16.42 3.04
CA GLY A 212 14.97 -17.64 2.29
C GLY A 212 15.13 -18.94 3.09
N GLN A 213 15.53 -19.99 2.35
CA GLN A 213 15.68 -21.34 2.86
C GLN A 213 17.17 -21.73 3.09
N PHE A 214 18.09 -20.87 2.75
CA PHE A 214 19.53 -21.11 2.87
C PHE A 214 20.01 -21.23 4.31
N ILE A 215 21.11 -21.95 4.51
CA ILE A 215 21.83 -22.06 5.78
C ILE A 215 23.33 -21.85 5.54
N ASN A 216 24.06 -21.38 6.56
CA ASN A 216 25.51 -21.16 6.52
C ASN A 216 25.96 -20.29 5.33
N LEU A 217 25.22 -19.24 5.00
CA LEU A 217 25.55 -18.36 3.88
C LEU A 217 26.99 -17.82 3.98
N ALA A 218 27.73 -17.88 2.88
CA ALA A 218 29.15 -17.52 2.81
C ALA A 218 30.03 -18.29 3.84
N GLY A 219 29.67 -19.55 4.13
CA GLY A 219 30.38 -20.39 5.11
C GLY A 219 30.23 -19.95 6.57
N ASN A 220 29.34 -18.99 6.86
CA ASN A 220 29.10 -18.48 8.21
C ASN A 220 27.87 -19.13 8.82
N ALA A 221 28.07 -19.98 9.82
CA ALA A 221 27.01 -20.69 10.54
C ALA A 221 26.00 -19.76 11.26
N ALA A 222 26.33 -18.49 11.46
CA ALA A 222 25.42 -17.51 12.03
C ALA A 222 24.50 -16.84 10.98
N ILE A 223 24.62 -17.18 9.70
CA ILE A 223 23.78 -16.63 8.62
C ILE A 223 22.88 -17.73 8.05
N ASP A 224 21.86 -18.08 8.82
CA ASP A 224 20.80 -19.00 8.41
C ASP A 224 19.51 -18.24 8.12
N HIS A 225 18.90 -18.54 6.99
CA HIS A 225 17.62 -18.03 6.53
C HIS A 225 17.53 -16.52 6.30
N ILE A 226 18.44 -15.72 6.89
CA ILE A 226 18.52 -14.27 6.68
C ILE A 226 19.97 -13.78 6.78
N GLY A 227 20.34 -12.85 5.91
CA GLY A 227 21.63 -12.18 5.92
C GLY A 227 21.54 -10.75 5.41
N ALA A 228 22.50 -9.92 5.83
CA ALA A 228 22.69 -8.55 5.36
C ALA A 228 23.97 -8.44 4.52
N TYR A 229 23.92 -7.74 3.39
CA TYR A 229 25.05 -7.57 2.47
C TYR A 229 25.28 -6.09 2.16
N ASP A 230 26.50 -5.60 2.48
CA ASP A 230 26.97 -4.24 2.20
C ASP A 230 28.30 -4.20 1.41
N GLY A 231 28.61 -5.33 0.74
CA GLY A 231 29.90 -5.64 0.11
C GLY A 231 30.50 -6.92 0.68
N SER A 232 30.03 -7.34 1.86
CA SER A 232 30.27 -8.63 2.49
C SER A 232 29.01 -9.07 3.24
N TRP A 233 28.89 -10.39 3.51
CA TRP A 233 27.74 -10.92 4.25
C TRP A 233 27.93 -10.78 5.76
N HIS A 234 26.88 -10.35 6.44
CA HIS A 234 26.83 -10.17 7.89
C HIS A 234 25.65 -10.93 8.49
N ALA A 235 25.87 -11.55 9.62
CA ALA A 235 24.81 -12.13 10.43
C ALA A 235 23.95 -11.03 11.07
N MET A 236 22.66 -11.27 11.15
CA MET A 236 21.70 -10.40 11.82
C MET A 236 21.40 -10.91 13.25
N GLY A 237 22.41 -10.85 14.11
CA GLY A 237 22.34 -11.43 15.45
C GLY A 237 22.75 -12.91 15.47
N SER A 238 22.50 -13.57 16.60
CA SER A 238 22.78 -15.00 16.82
C SER A 238 21.54 -15.72 17.33
N GLY A 239 21.47 -17.02 17.08
CA GLY A 239 20.43 -17.90 17.61
C GLY A 239 20.55 -18.11 19.13
N PRO A 240 19.55 -18.71 19.75
CA PRO A 240 19.40 -18.73 21.21
C PRO A 240 20.41 -19.58 21.97
N SER A 241 21.15 -20.54 21.37
CA SER A 241 22.00 -21.42 22.19
C SER A 241 23.09 -22.24 21.49
N ASP A 242 23.17 -22.27 20.14
CA ASP A 242 24.02 -23.24 19.43
C ASP A 242 25.01 -22.65 18.43
N GLY A 243 25.06 -21.32 18.32
CA GLY A 243 25.91 -20.63 17.34
C GLY A 243 25.34 -20.63 15.94
N GLY A 244 24.11 -21.10 15.74
CA GLY A 244 23.36 -21.00 14.49
C GLY A 244 22.79 -19.59 14.23
N GLY A 245 22.07 -19.43 13.13
CA GLY A 245 21.46 -18.17 12.72
C GLY A 245 20.39 -17.68 13.70
N SER A 246 20.03 -16.41 13.56
CA SER A 246 19.03 -15.78 14.42
C SER A 246 17.59 -16.24 14.15
N ILE A 247 17.34 -16.92 13.04
CA ILE A 247 16.04 -17.47 12.61
C ILE A 247 16.21 -18.95 12.29
N ASP A 248 15.36 -19.79 12.87
CA ASP A 248 15.42 -21.25 12.76
C ASP A 248 14.50 -21.82 11.66
N SER A 249 13.85 -20.99 10.88
CA SER A 249 12.95 -21.40 9.80
C SER A 249 12.92 -20.39 8.67
N PHE A 250 12.23 -20.74 7.58
CA PHE A 250 12.24 -19.97 6.32
C PHE A 250 11.75 -18.54 6.49
N VAL A 251 12.49 -17.60 5.93
CA VAL A 251 12.05 -16.21 5.75
C VAL A 251 11.33 -16.08 4.41
N ARG A 252 10.07 -15.66 4.48
CA ARG A 252 9.19 -15.55 3.31
C ARG A 252 8.92 -14.12 2.88
N ALA A 253 9.00 -13.18 3.82
CA ALA A 253 8.73 -11.77 3.56
C ALA A 253 9.73 -10.87 4.25
N LEU A 254 10.14 -9.83 3.56
CA LEU A 254 10.97 -8.74 4.07
C LEU A 254 10.37 -7.41 3.64
N ALA A 255 10.40 -6.43 4.54
CA ALA A 255 10.08 -5.04 4.24
C ALA A 255 11.00 -4.12 5.03
N SER A 256 11.21 -2.88 4.57
CA SER A 256 12.03 -1.90 5.25
C SER A 256 11.35 -0.54 5.28
N ASP A 257 11.49 0.19 6.39
CA ASP A 257 11.14 1.62 6.48
C ASP A 257 12.32 2.54 6.14
N GLY A 258 13.43 1.95 5.65
CA GLY A 258 14.69 2.62 5.36
C GLY A 258 15.67 2.63 6.54
N THR A 259 15.21 2.35 7.75
CA THR A 259 16.02 2.27 8.98
C THR A 259 15.92 0.89 9.62
N ASN A 260 14.71 0.36 9.71
CA ASN A 260 14.42 -0.95 10.26
C ASN A 260 14.09 -1.92 9.14
N VAL A 261 14.39 -3.20 9.38
CA VAL A 261 13.95 -4.32 8.54
C VAL A 261 12.93 -5.15 9.31
N PHE A 262 11.81 -5.40 8.69
CA PHE A 262 10.74 -6.25 9.21
C PHE A 262 10.79 -7.59 8.49
N VAL A 263 10.69 -8.66 9.26
CA VAL A 263 10.84 -10.03 8.78
C VAL A 263 9.57 -10.81 9.03
N GLY A 264 9.06 -11.49 8.00
CA GLY A 264 7.98 -12.46 8.08
C GLY A 264 8.53 -13.87 7.85
N THR A 265 8.26 -14.79 8.79
CA THR A 265 8.87 -16.12 8.79
C THR A 265 7.92 -17.17 9.36
N ASP A 266 8.30 -18.44 9.20
CA ASP A 266 7.66 -19.59 9.84
C ASP A 266 8.24 -19.84 11.25
N SER A 267 9.27 -19.10 11.68
CA SER A 267 9.96 -19.28 12.97
C SER A 267 9.11 -18.88 14.16
N SER A 268 9.18 -19.67 15.21
CA SER A 268 8.53 -19.38 16.49
C SER A 268 9.40 -18.56 17.47
N LEU A 269 10.69 -18.34 17.14
CA LEU A 269 11.61 -17.54 17.95
C LEU A 269 12.65 -16.88 17.03
N ILE A 270 12.73 -15.57 17.06
CA ILE A 270 13.65 -14.78 16.24
C ILE A 270 14.67 -14.10 17.15
N GLY A 271 15.97 -14.31 16.87
CA GLY A 271 17.08 -13.68 17.60
C GLY A 271 17.14 -13.98 19.08
N GLY A 272 16.50 -15.06 19.56
CA GLY A 272 16.40 -15.37 20.97
C GLY A 272 15.56 -14.38 21.78
N VAL A 273 14.81 -13.50 21.13
CA VAL A 273 13.98 -12.49 21.79
C VAL A 273 12.62 -13.08 22.13
N ASP A 274 12.29 -13.08 23.42
CA ASP A 274 10.97 -13.52 23.88
C ASP A 274 9.87 -12.68 23.22
N GLY A 275 8.90 -13.37 22.67
CA GLY A 275 7.84 -12.72 21.95
C GLY A 275 8.13 -12.34 20.49
N ALA A 276 9.33 -12.49 19.96
CA ALA A 276 9.63 -12.33 18.54
C ALA A 276 9.37 -13.63 17.79
N ASN A 277 8.11 -13.88 17.41
CA ASN A 277 7.72 -15.03 16.62
C ASN A 277 7.01 -14.59 15.32
N HIS A 278 7.21 -15.32 14.24
CA HIS A 278 6.63 -15.10 12.92
C HIS A 278 6.87 -13.69 12.32
N VAL A 279 6.82 -12.62 13.12
CA VAL A 279 7.16 -11.24 12.71
C VAL A 279 8.06 -10.61 13.75
N ALA A 280 9.18 -10.01 13.31
CA ALA A 280 10.08 -9.26 14.16
C ALA A 280 10.69 -8.07 13.42
N ARG A 281 11.25 -7.14 14.19
CA ARG A 281 11.94 -5.95 13.68
C ARG A 281 13.44 -6.03 14.01
N TRP A 282 14.28 -5.81 13.02
CA TRP A 282 15.70 -5.57 13.11
C TRP A 282 16.01 -4.08 12.97
N ASN A 283 16.75 -3.49 13.89
CA ASN A 283 17.07 -2.05 13.89
C ASN A 283 18.51 -1.73 13.40
N GLY A 284 19.13 -2.66 12.70
CA GLY A 284 20.54 -2.57 12.29
C GLY A 284 21.53 -3.19 13.28
N SER A 285 21.10 -3.48 14.53
CA SER A 285 21.99 -4.03 15.57
C SER A 285 21.34 -5.10 16.45
N ALA A 286 20.01 -5.08 16.63
CA ALA A 286 19.29 -5.98 17.50
C ALA A 286 17.89 -6.29 16.98
N TRP A 287 17.43 -7.51 17.28
CA TRP A 287 16.05 -7.92 17.08
C TRP A 287 15.15 -7.37 18.19
N SER A 288 13.91 -7.11 17.85
CA SER A 288 12.86 -6.77 18.79
C SER A 288 11.53 -7.40 18.40
N ALA A 289 10.77 -7.83 19.40
CA ALA A 289 9.40 -8.29 19.22
C ALA A 289 8.49 -7.15 18.76
N MET A 290 7.45 -7.50 18.04
CA MET A 290 6.37 -6.59 17.64
C MET A 290 5.10 -6.94 18.43
N GLY A 291 5.10 -6.60 19.71
CA GLY A 291 4.00 -6.78 20.67
C GLY A 291 4.00 -8.10 21.44
N PRO A 292 3.06 -8.27 22.38
CA PRO A 292 2.81 -9.54 23.04
C PRO A 292 2.23 -10.51 22.02
N ASN A 293 3.00 -11.51 21.68
CA ASN A 293 2.82 -12.30 20.49
C ASN A 293 1.79 -13.39 20.62
N TYR A 294 0.84 -13.34 19.72
CA TYR A 294 0.10 -14.54 19.36
C TYR A 294 -0.26 -14.50 17.89
N PHE A 295 0.73 -14.69 16.99
CA PHE A 295 0.43 -15.37 15.74
C PHE A 295 0.35 -16.86 16.09
N ASN A 296 -0.74 -17.54 15.71
CA ASN A 296 -0.96 -18.94 16.04
C ASN A 296 0.17 -19.84 15.50
N THR A 297 0.50 -20.93 16.17
CA THR A 297 1.62 -21.84 15.85
C THR A 297 1.62 -22.49 14.46
N THR A 298 0.55 -22.35 13.67
CA THR A 298 0.46 -22.79 12.26
C THR A 298 0.50 -21.62 11.29
N THR A 299 1.12 -20.52 11.67
CA THR A 299 1.12 -19.26 10.94
C THR A 299 2.22 -19.22 9.89
N PHE A 300 1.89 -18.68 8.73
CA PHE A 300 2.84 -18.29 7.70
C PHE A 300 2.62 -16.83 7.36
N ILE A 301 3.69 -16.03 7.42
CA ILE A 301 3.67 -14.64 6.95
C ILE A 301 4.28 -14.61 5.55
N TYR A 302 3.45 -14.34 4.54
CA TYR A 302 3.85 -14.35 3.13
C TYR A 302 4.17 -12.96 2.59
N ALA A 303 3.63 -11.90 3.22
CA ALA A 303 3.79 -10.53 2.76
C ALA A 303 3.93 -9.56 3.92
N LEU A 304 4.79 -8.57 3.71
CA LEU A 304 4.94 -7.40 4.57
C LEU A 304 4.92 -6.14 3.70
N ALA A 305 4.32 -5.06 4.20
CA ALA A 305 4.39 -3.73 3.62
C ALA A 305 4.53 -2.68 4.72
N VAL A 306 5.13 -1.54 4.39
CA VAL A 306 5.34 -0.44 5.33
C VAL A 306 4.75 0.86 4.77
N ASP A 307 4.04 1.62 5.60
CA ASP A 307 3.59 2.98 5.30
C ASP A 307 3.80 3.90 6.51
N GLY A 308 4.88 4.69 6.48
CA GLY A 308 5.31 5.49 7.63
C GLY A 308 5.57 4.61 8.86
N PRO A 309 4.86 4.83 9.99
CA PRO A 309 5.05 4.02 11.21
C PRO A 309 4.31 2.68 11.18
N LEU A 310 3.49 2.43 10.16
CA LEU A 310 2.66 1.24 10.08
C LEU A 310 3.37 0.11 9.39
N VAL A 311 3.21 -1.10 9.90
CA VAL A 311 3.66 -2.33 9.26
C VAL A 311 2.45 -3.23 9.05
N PHE A 312 2.21 -3.60 7.81
CA PHE A 312 1.15 -4.53 7.42
C PHE A 312 1.73 -5.93 7.24
N ALA A 313 1.07 -6.92 7.82
CA ALA A 313 1.41 -8.33 7.65
C ALA A 313 0.26 -9.07 6.99
N GLY A 314 0.58 -9.87 5.98
CA GLY A 314 -0.34 -10.75 5.27
C GLY A 314 0.15 -12.18 5.27
N GLY A 315 -0.78 -13.14 5.33
CA GLY A 315 -0.41 -14.54 5.37
C GLY A 315 -1.59 -15.49 5.53
N SER A 316 -1.34 -16.64 6.18
CA SER A 316 -2.36 -17.64 6.50
C SER A 316 -2.60 -17.77 8.01
N PHE A 317 -2.34 -16.73 8.76
CA PHE A 317 -2.52 -16.67 10.22
C PHE A 317 -3.97 -16.42 10.63
N GLN A 318 -4.25 -16.68 11.91
CA GLN A 318 -5.52 -16.37 12.55
C GLN A 318 -5.28 -15.67 13.88
N ASN A 319 -6.22 -14.77 14.25
CA ASN A 319 -6.27 -14.10 15.55
C ASN A 319 -4.93 -13.43 15.94
N ALA A 320 -4.34 -12.61 15.06
CA ALA A 320 -3.14 -11.85 15.42
C ALA A 320 -3.37 -11.09 16.73
N SER A 321 -2.46 -11.21 17.71
CA SER A 321 -2.60 -10.70 19.07
C SER A 321 -3.88 -11.12 19.81
N GLY A 322 -4.49 -12.24 19.43
CA GLY A 322 -5.71 -12.77 20.03
C GLY A 322 -7.00 -12.08 19.56
N ASP A 323 -6.92 -11.19 18.58
CA ASP A 323 -8.11 -10.54 18.00
C ASP A 323 -8.70 -11.42 16.88
N PRO A 324 -9.97 -11.89 17.02
CA PRO A 324 -10.61 -12.74 16.03
C PRO A 324 -10.89 -12.03 14.70
N LEU A 325 -10.79 -10.71 14.63
CA LEU A 325 -10.91 -9.97 13.39
C LEU A 325 -9.58 -9.81 12.65
N ALA A 326 -8.44 -10.11 13.30
CA ALA A 326 -7.10 -10.00 12.73
C ALA A 326 -6.65 -11.33 12.11
N ASP A 327 -7.44 -11.84 11.14
CA ASP A 327 -7.17 -13.06 10.38
C ASP A 327 -6.60 -12.71 9.00
N GLN A 328 -5.57 -13.42 8.57
CA GLN A 328 -4.89 -13.38 7.27
C GLN A 328 -4.27 -12.03 6.90
N ILE A 329 -4.67 -10.94 7.57
CA ILE A 329 -4.11 -9.61 7.42
C ILE A 329 -4.28 -8.80 8.69
N ALA A 330 -3.23 -8.10 9.11
CA ALA A 330 -3.24 -7.21 10.27
C ALA A 330 -2.26 -6.06 10.07
N TYR A 331 -2.39 -4.97 10.84
CA TYR A 331 -1.39 -3.92 10.88
C TYR A 331 -0.87 -3.67 12.29
N TRP A 332 0.41 -3.30 12.36
CA TRP A 332 1.12 -2.85 13.55
C TRP A 332 1.18 -1.33 13.57
N ASP A 333 0.79 -0.69 14.68
CA ASP A 333 0.77 0.76 14.84
C ASP A 333 2.00 1.33 15.57
N GLY A 334 3.00 0.50 15.84
CA GLY A 334 4.17 0.82 16.67
C GLY A 334 4.07 0.29 18.09
N SER A 335 2.89 -0.16 18.54
CA SER A 335 2.61 -0.63 19.89
C SER A 335 1.81 -1.94 19.96
N SER A 336 0.89 -2.18 19.03
CA SER A 336 0.00 -3.34 18.99
C SER A 336 -0.43 -3.69 17.56
N TRP A 337 -0.83 -4.95 17.37
CA TRP A 337 -1.46 -5.42 16.14
C TRP A 337 -2.95 -5.15 16.17
N HIS A 338 -3.49 -4.77 15.01
CA HIS A 338 -4.89 -4.43 14.82
C HIS A 338 -5.46 -5.13 13.59
N PRO A 339 -6.77 -5.46 13.58
CA PRO A 339 -7.45 -6.00 12.42
C PRO A 339 -7.60 -4.96 11.31
N ILE A 340 -7.77 -5.42 10.07
CA ILE A 340 -8.09 -4.60 8.91
C ILE A 340 -9.43 -5.02 8.35
N GLY A 341 -10.49 -4.37 8.80
CA GLY A 341 -11.85 -4.69 8.40
C GLY A 341 -12.35 -6.05 8.94
N SER A 342 -13.44 -6.55 8.40
CA SER A 342 -14.03 -7.84 8.74
C SER A 342 -14.84 -8.41 7.57
N ASN A 343 -15.22 -9.68 7.64
CA ASN A 343 -16.15 -10.29 6.68
C ASN A 343 -17.64 -10.12 7.08
N GLY A 344 -17.89 -9.39 8.19
CA GLY A 344 -19.23 -9.22 8.76
C GLY A 344 -19.75 -10.40 9.59
N ALA A 345 -18.98 -11.50 9.70
CA ALA A 345 -19.34 -12.70 10.46
C ALA A 345 -18.51 -12.88 11.75
N GLY A 346 -17.75 -11.84 12.16
CA GLY A 346 -16.95 -11.86 13.38
C GLY A 346 -15.55 -12.47 13.21
N ASN A 347 -15.09 -12.60 11.96
CA ASN A 347 -13.73 -13.02 11.59
C ASN A 347 -13.05 -11.92 10.78
N GLY A 348 -11.80 -12.12 10.40
CA GLY A 348 -11.06 -11.25 9.49
C GLY A 348 -11.75 -11.04 8.13
N PRO A 349 -11.19 -10.20 7.26
CA PRO A 349 -11.89 -9.69 6.08
C PRO A 349 -12.21 -10.76 5.03
N TYR A 350 -11.48 -11.88 4.99
CA TYR A 350 -11.67 -12.94 3.99
C TYR A 350 -11.24 -14.31 4.49
N ILE A 351 -11.66 -15.34 3.73
CA ILE A 351 -11.20 -16.73 3.90
C ILE A 351 -10.20 -17.04 2.79
N GLY A 352 -8.99 -17.44 3.18
CA GLY A 352 -7.90 -17.71 2.24
C GLY A 352 -6.55 -17.27 2.81
N TYR A 353 -5.73 -16.67 1.99
CA TYR A 353 -4.42 -16.17 2.40
C TYR A 353 -3.99 -14.95 1.58
N THR A 354 -3.16 -14.12 2.18
CA THR A 354 -2.54 -12.94 1.57
C THR A 354 -1.11 -13.25 1.17
N ASN A 355 -0.79 -13.17 -0.12
CA ASN A 355 0.58 -13.39 -0.63
C ASN A 355 1.34 -12.10 -0.90
N ALA A 356 0.64 -10.99 -1.15
CA ALA A 356 1.26 -9.74 -1.52
C ALA A 356 0.51 -8.55 -0.92
N LEU A 357 1.25 -7.56 -0.49
CA LEU A 357 0.77 -6.29 0.04
C LEU A 357 1.50 -5.13 -0.64
N ALA A 358 0.79 -4.05 -0.92
CA ALA A 358 1.37 -2.82 -1.41
C ALA A 358 0.56 -1.61 -0.97
N THR A 359 1.21 -0.47 -0.74
CA THR A 359 0.57 0.80 -0.42
C THR A 359 0.67 1.77 -1.59
N VAL A 360 -0.41 2.45 -1.94
CA VAL A 360 -0.45 3.51 -2.96
C VAL A 360 -1.17 4.73 -2.35
N GLY A 361 -0.41 5.74 -1.96
CA GLY A 361 -0.98 6.85 -1.23
C GLY A 361 -1.72 6.37 0.02
N PRO A 362 -2.97 6.80 0.26
CA PRO A 362 -3.70 6.43 1.47
C PRO A 362 -4.38 5.04 1.40
N ARG A 363 -3.95 4.15 0.52
CA ARG A 363 -4.60 2.86 0.26
C ARG A 363 -3.67 1.69 0.45
N LEU A 364 -4.19 0.63 1.05
CA LEU A 364 -3.55 -0.69 1.13
C LEU A 364 -4.20 -1.61 0.11
N PHE A 365 -3.40 -2.24 -0.73
CA PHE A 365 -3.81 -3.30 -1.63
C PHE A 365 -3.33 -4.64 -1.08
N ALA A 366 -4.23 -5.62 -1.06
CA ALA A 366 -3.94 -7.01 -0.69
C ALA A 366 -4.20 -7.92 -1.86
N GLY A 367 -3.22 -8.76 -2.18
CA GLY A 367 -3.31 -9.79 -3.21
C GLY A 367 -3.11 -11.18 -2.63
N GLY A 368 -3.81 -12.19 -3.15
CA GLY A 368 -3.68 -13.54 -2.62
C GLY A 368 -4.65 -14.55 -3.20
N GLY A 369 -4.87 -15.62 -2.44
CA GLY A 369 -5.79 -16.71 -2.78
C GLY A 369 -7.09 -16.64 -1.95
N PHE A 370 -7.85 -15.56 -2.06
CA PHE A 370 -9.14 -15.40 -1.38
C PHE A 370 -10.29 -15.18 -2.37
N THR A 371 -11.51 -15.50 -1.96
CA THR A 371 -12.71 -15.48 -2.83
C THR A 371 -13.57 -14.23 -2.69
N SER A 372 -13.37 -13.46 -1.63
CA SER A 372 -14.05 -12.20 -1.34
C SER A 372 -13.27 -11.45 -0.28
N ALA A 373 -13.42 -10.13 -0.17
CA ALA A 373 -12.93 -9.35 0.95
C ALA A 373 -14.04 -8.43 1.48
N GLY A 374 -14.14 -8.28 2.81
CA GLY A 374 -15.19 -7.49 3.45
C GLY A 374 -16.63 -7.96 3.17
N GLY A 375 -16.81 -9.14 2.61
CA GLY A 375 -18.10 -9.63 2.10
C GLY A 375 -18.38 -9.25 0.64
N ASP A 376 -17.51 -8.47 0.00
CA ASP A 376 -17.60 -8.16 -1.44
C ASP A 376 -17.02 -9.32 -2.27
N ILE A 377 -17.88 -10.02 -3.01
CA ILE A 377 -17.49 -11.13 -3.90
C ILE A 377 -16.70 -10.67 -5.12
N LEU A 378 -16.74 -9.38 -5.48
CA LEU A 378 -15.95 -8.82 -6.57
C LEU A 378 -14.50 -8.56 -6.14
N ALA A 379 -14.24 -8.43 -4.84
CA ALA A 379 -12.92 -8.33 -4.25
C ALA A 379 -12.27 -9.72 -4.09
N ARG A 380 -12.23 -10.50 -5.19
CA ARG A 380 -11.59 -11.81 -5.27
C ARG A 380 -10.14 -11.65 -5.69
N SER A 381 -9.25 -12.33 -5.01
CA SER A 381 -7.79 -12.39 -5.27
C SER A 381 -7.06 -11.06 -5.17
N ILE A 382 -7.75 -9.93 -5.31
CA ILE A 382 -7.22 -8.59 -5.08
C ILE A 382 -8.29 -7.69 -4.46
N ALA A 383 -7.91 -6.98 -3.40
CA ALA A 383 -8.78 -6.07 -2.67
C ALA A 383 -8.02 -4.80 -2.27
N VAL A 384 -8.76 -3.75 -1.96
CA VAL A 384 -8.20 -2.48 -1.50
C VAL A 384 -8.93 -1.99 -0.26
N SER A 385 -8.19 -1.43 0.68
CA SER A 385 -8.69 -0.81 1.92
C SER A 385 -8.08 0.57 2.12
N PRO A 386 -8.83 1.56 2.60
CA PRO A 386 -8.26 2.87 2.92
C PRO A 386 -7.41 2.77 4.19
N ILE A 387 -6.18 3.27 4.16
CA ILE A 387 -5.34 3.43 5.35
C ILE A 387 -5.77 4.69 6.09
N ARG A 388 -5.98 5.79 5.35
CA ARG A 388 -6.40 7.09 5.85
C ARG A 388 -7.57 7.60 5.02
N GLN A 389 -8.66 8.02 5.70
CA GLN A 389 -9.85 8.51 4.99
C GLN A 389 -10.73 9.38 5.87
N PRO A 390 -10.70 10.70 5.70
CA PRO A 390 -11.69 11.59 6.32
C PRO A 390 -13.06 11.40 5.67
N ASP A 391 -14.12 11.35 6.47
CA ASP A 391 -15.52 11.38 6.04
C ASP A 391 -16.21 12.60 6.66
N ALA A 392 -16.55 13.56 5.81
CA ALA A 392 -17.21 14.80 6.22
C ALA A 392 -18.71 14.70 5.97
N GLN A 393 -19.50 14.98 7.00
CA GLN A 393 -20.96 14.86 6.99
C GLN A 393 -21.61 16.13 7.52
N ILE A 394 -22.81 16.48 7.05
CA ILE A 394 -23.52 17.68 7.47
C ILE A 394 -25.00 17.41 7.79
N ARG A 395 -25.51 18.05 8.83
CA ARG A 395 -26.96 18.16 9.10
C ARG A 395 -27.37 19.56 9.53
N ALA A 396 -28.59 19.93 9.30
CA ALA A 396 -29.17 21.15 9.85
C ALA A 396 -29.51 20.96 11.33
N SER A 397 -29.48 22.05 12.11
CA SER A 397 -30.04 22.06 13.47
C SER A 397 -31.52 21.70 13.43
N GLY A 398 -31.96 20.88 14.39
CA GLY A 398 -33.33 20.35 14.44
C GLY A 398 -33.57 19.09 13.61
N THR A 399 -32.56 18.60 12.85
CA THR A 399 -32.59 17.27 12.19
C THR A 399 -31.65 16.30 12.89
N THR A 400 -31.95 15.00 12.79
CA THR A 400 -31.13 13.95 13.42
C THR A 400 -30.16 13.29 12.41
N THR A 401 -30.49 13.34 11.10
CA THR A 401 -29.76 12.62 10.06
C THR A 401 -28.70 13.49 9.41
N PHE A 402 -27.47 13.04 9.42
CA PHE A 402 -26.37 13.58 8.61
C PHE A 402 -26.52 13.14 7.16
N VAL A 403 -26.01 13.94 6.22
CA VAL A 403 -25.80 13.59 4.82
C VAL A 403 -24.32 13.64 4.54
N GLY A 404 -23.85 12.78 3.64
CA GLY A 404 -22.43 12.69 3.26
C GLY A 404 -21.75 11.41 3.74
N SER A 405 -22.31 10.63 4.66
CA SER A 405 -21.66 9.42 5.15
C SER A 405 -21.23 8.48 4.00
N GLY A 406 -19.95 8.14 3.95
CA GLY A 406 -19.35 7.34 2.88
C GLY A 406 -19.31 8.04 1.51
N VAL A 407 -19.44 9.35 1.46
CA VAL A 407 -19.25 10.18 0.26
C VAL A 407 -17.99 11.01 0.48
N TYR A 408 -17.03 10.93 -0.44
CA TYR A 408 -15.73 11.58 -0.32
C TYR A 408 -15.52 12.56 -1.46
N SER A 409 -15.69 13.84 -1.18
CA SER A 409 -15.70 14.87 -2.22
C SER A 409 -15.05 16.18 -1.77
N THR A 410 -13.97 16.56 -2.40
CA THR A 410 -13.31 17.85 -2.14
C THR A 410 -14.15 19.08 -2.49
N THR A 411 -15.31 18.88 -3.14
CA THR A 411 -16.26 19.94 -3.57
C THR A 411 -17.61 19.86 -2.86
N ALA A 412 -17.77 18.94 -1.92
CA ALA A 412 -19.01 18.60 -1.22
C ALA A 412 -20.17 18.21 -2.18
N SER A 413 -19.85 17.44 -3.23
CA SER A 413 -20.85 16.86 -4.12
C SER A 413 -21.56 15.71 -3.39
N GLY A 414 -22.86 15.85 -3.11
CA GLY A 414 -23.62 14.92 -2.27
C GLY A 414 -23.61 15.25 -0.77
N GLU A 415 -22.78 16.19 -0.32
CA GLU A 415 -22.51 16.52 1.09
C GLU A 415 -22.95 17.96 1.41
N SER A 416 -24.09 18.36 0.92
CA SER A 416 -24.60 19.72 1.13
C SER A 416 -25.91 19.74 1.88
N LYS A 417 -26.12 20.78 2.69
CA LYS A 417 -27.36 21.04 3.40
C LYS A 417 -27.77 22.50 3.26
N THR A 418 -29.04 22.73 2.95
CA THR A 418 -29.62 24.06 2.83
C THR A 418 -30.62 24.33 3.97
N ILE A 419 -30.55 25.50 4.57
CA ILE A 419 -31.58 26.02 5.48
C ILE A 419 -32.07 27.40 5.02
N SER A 420 -33.28 27.75 5.42
CA SER A 420 -33.84 29.10 5.26
C SER A 420 -33.84 29.82 6.60
N VAL A 421 -33.36 31.05 6.64
CA VAL A 421 -33.25 31.85 7.86
C VAL A 421 -33.82 33.24 7.59
N GLN A 422 -34.70 33.71 8.46
CA GLN A 422 -35.21 35.10 8.42
C GLN A 422 -34.06 36.09 8.63
N ARG A 423 -34.08 37.19 7.89
CA ARG A 423 -33.14 38.30 8.10
C ARG A 423 -33.25 38.86 9.51
N GLY A 424 -32.14 39.06 10.16
CA GLY A 424 -32.01 39.44 11.57
C GLY A 424 -31.86 38.26 12.53
N ASN A 425 -32.01 37.02 12.06
CA ASN A 425 -31.88 35.82 12.86
C ASN A 425 -30.63 35.00 12.49
N SER A 426 -30.45 33.85 13.12
CA SER A 426 -29.36 32.91 12.79
C SER A 426 -29.92 31.51 12.60
N GLY A 427 -29.19 30.73 11.80
CA GLY A 427 -29.38 29.29 11.59
C GLY A 427 -28.12 28.50 11.93
N ALA A 428 -28.27 27.21 12.17
CA ALA A 428 -27.13 26.40 12.54
C ALA A 428 -27.06 25.05 11.78
N PHE A 429 -25.85 24.58 11.62
CA PHE A 429 -25.50 23.25 11.10
C PHE A 429 -24.61 22.53 12.12
N PHE A 430 -24.62 21.21 12.03
CA PHE A 430 -23.62 20.35 12.65
C PHE A 430 -22.84 19.66 11.55
N LEU A 431 -21.52 19.80 11.60
CA LEU A 431 -20.56 19.22 10.68
C LEU A 431 -19.83 18.12 11.44
N LYS A 432 -19.85 16.90 10.94
CA LYS A 432 -19.18 15.75 11.54
C LYS A 432 -17.99 15.39 10.64
N PHE A 433 -16.83 15.25 11.22
CA PHE A 433 -15.62 14.79 10.54
C PHE A 433 -15.20 13.49 11.21
N GLU A 434 -15.41 12.39 10.50
CA GLU A 434 -15.16 11.01 10.93
C GLU A 434 -13.87 10.50 10.34
N ASN A 435 -13.19 9.64 11.06
CA ASN A 435 -12.04 8.90 10.54
C ASN A 435 -12.53 7.51 10.10
N ASP A 436 -12.70 7.33 8.79
CA ASP A 436 -13.07 6.05 8.16
C ASP A 436 -11.83 5.24 7.76
N GLY A 437 -10.63 5.78 8.01
CA GLY A 437 -9.36 5.09 7.78
C GLY A 437 -9.04 4.07 8.88
N LEU A 438 -7.92 3.36 8.69
CA LEU A 438 -7.45 2.31 9.61
C LEU A 438 -6.62 2.85 10.78
N VAL A 439 -6.12 4.09 10.67
CA VAL A 439 -5.14 4.66 11.61
C VAL A 439 -5.68 5.88 12.30
N ASN A 440 -5.05 6.24 13.42
CA ASN A 440 -5.34 7.50 14.09
C ASN A 440 -4.99 8.67 13.18
N GLU A 441 -5.92 9.60 12.99
CA GLU A 441 -5.75 10.78 12.14
C GLU A 441 -6.00 12.07 12.88
N SER A 442 -5.53 13.18 12.29
CA SER A 442 -5.81 14.53 12.77
C SER A 442 -6.02 15.44 11.56
N TYR A 443 -7.19 16.03 11.45
CA TYR A 443 -7.54 16.87 10.31
C TYR A 443 -7.34 18.35 10.61
N LEU A 444 -6.81 19.07 9.61
CA LEU A 444 -6.90 20.53 9.56
C LEU A 444 -8.23 20.92 8.91
N LEU A 445 -9.06 21.69 9.63
CA LEU A 445 -10.31 22.19 9.09
C LEU A 445 -10.13 23.59 8.53
N HIS A 446 -10.59 23.80 7.29
CA HIS A 446 -10.53 25.09 6.61
C HIS A 446 -11.88 25.43 5.97
N ALA A 447 -12.41 26.61 6.33
CA ALA A 447 -13.65 27.14 5.76
C ALA A 447 -13.35 28.06 4.60
N PHE A 448 -14.09 27.87 3.51
CA PHE A 448 -14.06 28.70 2.31
C PHE A 448 -15.44 29.33 2.07
N GLY A 449 -15.46 30.56 1.65
CA GLY A 449 -16.65 31.31 1.31
C GLY A 449 -16.96 32.35 2.39
N SER A 450 -17.25 33.53 1.91
CA SER A 450 -17.77 34.64 2.72
C SER A 450 -18.84 35.38 1.89
N ALA A 451 -19.83 35.91 2.56
CA ALA A 451 -20.86 36.72 1.90
C ALA A 451 -21.24 37.89 2.80
N SER A 452 -21.35 39.09 2.21
CA SER A 452 -21.77 40.28 2.93
C SER A 452 -23.13 40.10 3.60
N GLY A 453 -23.18 40.38 4.88
CA GLY A 453 -24.37 40.23 5.70
C GLY A 453 -24.59 38.82 6.26
N PHE A 454 -23.64 37.89 6.08
CA PHE A 454 -23.65 36.58 6.69
C PHE A 454 -22.40 36.43 7.58
N ALA A 455 -22.62 36.25 8.88
CA ALA A 455 -21.53 36.08 9.87
C ALA A 455 -21.49 34.62 10.34
N THR A 456 -20.32 34.02 10.27
CA THR A 456 -20.06 32.64 10.69
C THR A 456 -19.48 32.56 12.09
N THR A 457 -19.87 31.53 12.84
CA THR A 457 -19.26 31.18 14.12
C THR A 457 -19.14 29.66 14.20
N TYR A 458 -17.91 29.18 14.36
CA TYR A 458 -17.60 27.76 14.50
C TYR A 458 -17.27 27.45 15.96
N THR A 459 -17.88 26.41 16.51
CA THR A 459 -17.62 25.96 17.89
C THR A 459 -17.42 24.45 17.94
N VAL A 460 -16.44 24.01 18.74
CA VAL A 460 -16.17 22.60 19.04
C VAL A 460 -16.26 22.43 20.55
N THR A 461 -17.10 21.53 21.04
CA THR A 461 -17.35 21.31 22.48
C THR A 461 -17.61 22.59 23.27
N GLY A 462 -18.28 23.59 22.64
CA GLY A 462 -18.58 24.89 23.23
C GLY A 462 -17.48 25.95 23.08
N THR A 463 -16.28 25.60 22.67
CA THR A 463 -15.18 26.55 22.45
C THR A 463 -15.30 27.18 21.05
N ASN A 464 -15.16 28.51 20.96
CA ASN A 464 -15.14 29.22 19.69
C ASN A 464 -13.79 29.05 19.01
N VAL A 465 -13.80 28.48 17.80
CA VAL A 465 -12.64 28.18 16.96
C VAL A 465 -12.73 28.83 15.56
N THR A 466 -13.56 29.88 15.45
CA THR A 466 -13.89 30.53 14.17
C THR A 466 -12.65 31.02 13.43
N SER A 467 -11.79 31.81 14.08
CA SER A 467 -10.58 32.35 13.46
C SER A 467 -9.62 31.27 12.98
N GLN A 468 -9.54 30.15 13.69
CA GLN A 468 -8.65 29.04 13.34
C GLN A 468 -9.20 28.26 12.13
N ILE A 469 -10.52 28.00 12.08
CA ILE A 469 -11.14 27.31 10.94
C ILE A 469 -11.12 28.20 9.68
N GLU A 470 -11.36 29.51 9.82
CA GLU A 470 -11.28 30.46 8.71
C GLU A 470 -9.84 30.62 8.19
N ALA A 471 -8.85 30.51 9.06
CA ALA A 471 -7.44 30.53 8.69
C ALA A 471 -6.89 29.15 8.22
N GLY A 472 -7.66 28.06 8.35
CA GLY A 472 -7.21 26.71 8.03
C GLY A 472 -6.15 26.14 8.99
N THR A 473 -6.14 26.65 10.23
CA THR A 473 -5.15 26.26 11.26
C THR A 473 -5.75 25.44 12.41
N TYR A 474 -7.08 25.19 12.39
CA TYR A 474 -7.72 24.38 13.41
C TYR A 474 -7.42 22.90 13.19
N SER A 475 -6.76 22.27 14.17
CA SER A 475 -6.58 20.81 14.22
C SER A 475 -7.66 20.15 15.07
N THR A 476 -8.25 19.07 14.57
CA THR A 476 -9.22 18.27 15.32
C THR A 476 -8.61 17.56 16.54
N GLY A 477 -7.26 17.47 16.60
CA GLY A 477 -6.59 16.52 17.45
C GLY A 477 -6.76 15.08 16.92
N THR A 478 -6.27 14.10 17.66
CA THR A 478 -6.32 12.68 17.27
C THR A 478 -7.75 12.16 17.22
N ILE A 479 -8.17 11.66 16.07
CA ILE A 479 -9.42 10.94 15.84
C ILE A 479 -9.08 9.48 15.58
N HIS A 480 -9.53 8.57 16.44
CA HIS A 480 -9.38 7.14 16.25
C HIS A 480 -10.28 6.62 15.11
N PRO A 481 -9.96 5.48 14.46
CA PRO A 481 -10.83 4.83 13.48
C PRO A 481 -12.29 4.70 13.97
N GLY A 482 -13.24 5.07 13.11
CA GLY A 482 -14.67 5.07 13.41
C GLY A 482 -15.11 6.09 14.47
N LYS A 483 -14.26 7.05 14.84
CA LYS A 483 -14.61 8.18 15.72
C LYS A 483 -14.67 9.47 14.94
N ALA A 484 -15.31 10.50 15.53
CA ALA A 484 -15.53 11.76 14.85
C ALA A 484 -15.42 12.96 15.79
N VAL A 485 -15.08 14.10 15.21
CA VAL A 485 -15.23 15.43 15.82
C VAL A 485 -16.43 16.13 15.19
N THR A 486 -17.26 16.77 16.02
CA THR A 486 -18.41 17.55 15.55
C THR A 486 -18.15 19.03 15.77
N VAL A 487 -18.28 19.80 14.69
CA VAL A 487 -18.23 21.26 14.67
C VAL A 487 -19.64 21.81 14.51
N LYS A 488 -20.05 22.73 15.39
CA LYS A 488 -21.28 23.50 15.20
C LYS A 488 -20.96 24.77 14.45
N LEU A 489 -21.58 24.95 13.29
CA LEU A 489 -21.56 26.19 12.50
C LEU A 489 -22.84 26.95 12.74
N VAL A 490 -22.75 28.18 13.23
CA VAL A 490 -23.87 29.14 13.31
C VAL A 490 -23.66 30.23 12.28
N VAL A 491 -24.70 30.53 11.49
CA VAL A 491 -24.67 31.58 10.48
C VAL A 491 -25.71 32.63 10.82
N GLY A 492 -25.26 33.81 11.23
CA GLY A 492 -26.08 34.99 11.45
C GLY A 492 -26.40 35.68 10.11
N VAL A 493 -27.66 36.05 9.89
CA VAL A 493 -28.15 36.70 8.67
C VAL A 493 -28.56 38.13 9.02
N ALA A 494 -27.77 39.10 8.56
CA ALA A 494 -28.10 40.53 8.78
C ALA A 494 -29.37 40.94 8.02
N LYS A 495 -30.02 42.02 8.45
CA LYS A 495 -31.21 42.58 7.78
C LYS A 495 -30.91 43.01 6.36
N SER A 496 -29.65 43.42 6.08
CA SER A 496 -29.15 43.83 4.76
C SER A 496 -28.50 42.69 3.97
N ALA A 497 -28.58 41.43 4.41
CA ALA A 497 -27.96 40.29 3.75
C ALA A 497 -28.52 40.05 2.33
N GLY A 498 -27.69 39.53 1.45
CA GLY A 498 -28.10 39.03 0.13
C GLY A 498 -29.07 37.85 0.24
N ASN A 499 -29.49 37.27 -0.89
CA ASN A 499 -30.52 36.22 -0.88
C ASN A 499 -29.99 34.86 -0.39
N SER A 500 -28.69 34.61 -0.52
CA SER A 500 -28.08 33.35 -0.05
C SER A 500 -26.57 33.45 0.11
N ALA A 501 -26.02 32.58 0.94
CA ALA A 501 -24.59 32.34 1.07
C ALA A 501 -24.30 30.84 1.13
N SER A 502 -23.08 30.44 0.72
CA SER A 502 -22.61 29.07 0.86
C SER A 502 -21.21 29.04 1.45
N PHE A 503 -20.98 28.09 2.33
CA PHE A 503 -19.73 27.89 3.06
C PHE A 503 -19.29 26.45 2.81
N LEU A 504 -18.07 26.27 2.27
CA LEU A 504 -17.44 24.98 2.05
C LEU A 504 -16.43 24.77 3.17
N ILE A 505 -16.55 23.70 3.94
CA ILE A 505 -15.62 23.35 5.00
C ILE A 505 -14.91 22.06 4.60
N LYS A 506 -13.58 22.10 4.50
CA LYS A 506 -12.73 20.98 4.14
C LYS A 506 -12.00 20.45 5.36
N ALA A 507 -11.91 19.13 5.43
CA ALA A 507 -10.99 18.40 6.28
C ALA A 507 -9.80 17.95 5.42
N THR A 508 -8.59 18.27 5.83
CA THR A 508 -7.35 17.87 5.15
C THR A 508 -6.41 17.24 6.15
N ASP A 509 -5.69 16.22 5.72
CA ASP A 509 -4.51 15.70 6.40
C ASP A 509 -3.31 15.79 5.46
N THR A 510 -2.08 15.69 6.00
CA THR A 510 -0.85 15.72 5.19
C THR A 510 -0.79 14.50 4.27
N GLY A 511 -0.95 14.75 2.95
CA GLY A 511 -0.82 13.71 1.91
C GLY A 511 -2.10 12.92 1.59
N VAL A 512 -3.25 13.25 2.18
CA VAL A 512 -4.53 12.54 1.97
C VAL A 512 -5.52 13.40 1.17
N PRO A 513 -6.39 12.81 0.34
CA PRO A 513 -7.49 13.53 -0.29
C PRO A 513 -8.36 14.20 0.77
N ALA A 514 -8.58 15.51 0.61
CA ALA A 514 -9.48 16.24 1.47
C ALA A 514 -10.92 15.77 1.25
N ASP A 515 -11.71 15.76 2.31
CA ASP A 515 -13.15 15.66 2.20
C ASP A 515 -13.83 16.97 2.65
N ALA A 516 -15.06 17.24 2.19
CA ALA A 516 -15.68 18.53 2.39
C ALA A 516 -17.21 18.48 2.52
N VAL A 517 -17.75 19.36 3.33
CA VAL A 517 -19.19 19.62 3.42
C VAL A 517 -19.53 21.05 3.01
N LYS A 518 -20.76 21.27 2.49
CA LYS A 518 -21.26 22.57 2.09
C LYS A 518 -22.53 22.96 2.85
N ALA A 519 -22.44 24.02 3.63
CA ALA A 519 -23.58 24.66 4.28
C ALA A 519 -24.12 25.77 3.36
N VAL A 520 -25.41 25.74 3.07
CA VAL A 520 -26.11 26.77 2.27
C VAL A 520 -27.19 27.44 3.10
N VAL A 521 -27.17 28.76 3.18
CA VAL A 521 -28.16 29.56 3.87
C VAL A 521 -28.92 30.44 2.88
N LYS A 522 -30.25 30.32 2.83
CA LYS A 522 -31.14 31.21 2.09
C LYS A 522 -31.73 32.25 3.07
N ALA A 523 -31.59 33.53 2.77
CA ALA A 523 -32.13 34.61 3.55
C ALA A 523 -33.56 34.96 3.10
N ASN A 524 -34.52 34.82 3.98
CA ASN A 524 -35.94 35.14 3.74
C ASN A 524 -36.32 36.51 4.29
#